data_051dfd8c02c7b2addc4c07107cd8eba1
#
_entry.id   051dfd8c02c7b2addc4c07107cd8eba1
#
_cell.length_a   1.000
_cell.length_b   1.000
_cell.length_c   1.000
_cell.angle_alpha   90.00
_cell.angle_beta   90.00
_cell.angle_gamma   90.00
#
_symmetry.space_group_name_H-M   'P 1'
#
loop_
_entity.id
_entity.type
_entity.pdbx_description
1 polymer ?
#
loop_
_entity_poly.entity_id
_entity_poly.type
_entity_poly.pdbx_seq_one_letter_code
_entity_poly.pdbx_strand_id
1 'polypeptide(L)'
;MASALTICAQTPDSVATVASPDTLNQVADGLSSPAEEQPVAGLSGETLAQQADSAYTADNFVLAETLYLKALEVGGSSTTLYYNLGNAYYRQGNLGKAIVNYERALKLDPTNADARANLEFVNSKITDKQIDSGSYMDSVWEGTVGMFHADTWAVIALVLFAIFLGALAAYIFSSAVAVKKASFFGGLIVFILTVCAVIISFAAANRVNSDKYAIILPPSSQLSTSPREARSQSEQAFLLHEGTKVEIIDSIANPGEGMWYEVLVGHGERAWVKASEVEKI
;
A
#
# COMPACT_ATOMS: atom_id res chain seq x y z
N MET A 1 26.12 -7.54 11.81
CA MET A 1 26.27 -6.49 12.84
C MET A 1 24.92 -5.86 13.04
N ALA A 2 24.28 -6.16 14.16
CA ALA A 2 22.93 -5.71 14.46
C ALA A 2 23.00 -4.35 15.15
N SER A 3 22.42 -3.31 14.57
CA SER A 3 22.21 -2.03 15.26
C SER A 3 20.86 -2.07 15.94
N ALA A 4 20.88 -2.19 17.25
CA ALA A 4 19.70 -2.11 18.10
C ALA A 4 19.24 -0.64 18.20
N LEU A 5 17.99 -0.36 17.81
CA LEU A 5 17.32 0.88 18.15
C LEU A 5 16.90 0.84 19.61
N THR A 6 17.53 1.68 20.43
CA THR A 6 17.18 1.88 21.83
C THR A 6 15.97 2.82 21.89
N ILE A 7 14.80 2.28 22.27
CA ILE A 7 13.63 3.08 22.63
C ILE A 7 13.82 3.57 24.06
N CYS A 8 14.07 4.88 24.24
CA CYS A 8 14.01 5.55 25.54
C CYS A 8 12.54 5.77 25.93
N ALA A 9 12.04 4.97 26.87
CA ALA A 9 10.83 5.27 27.61
C ALA A 9 11.16 6.32 28.66
N GLN A 10 10.65 7.53 28.52
CA GLN A 10 10.65 8.55 29.57
C GLN A 10 9.29 8.53 30.29
N THR A 11 9.34 8.27 31.58
CA THR A 11 8.22 8.42 32.52
C THR A 11 7.94 9.88 32.81
N PRO A 12 6.67 10.33 32.94
CA PRO A 12 6.35 11.69 33.34
C PRO A 12 6.23 11.79 34.86
N ASP A 13 7.20 12.36 35.52
CA ASP A 13 7.04 12.95 36.86
C ASP A 13 7.84 14.24 36.94
N SER A 14 7.16 15.37 36.74
CA SER A 14 7.56 16.62 37.38
C SER A 14 6.36 17.55 37.50
N VAL A 15 6.09 17.85 38.77
CA VAL A 15 5.10 18.73 39.35
C VAL A 15 5.08 20.11 38.69
N ALA A 16 3.90 20.55 38.27
CA ALA A 16 3.64 21.88 37.75
C ALA A 16 3.81 22.93 38.85
N THR A 17 4.81 23.80 38.69
CA THR A 17 4.93 25.06 39.46
C THR A 17 4.06 26.11 38.77
N VAL A 18 3.06 26.62 39.45
CA VAL A 18 2.15 27.68 39.03
C VAL A 18 2.94 28.97 38.82
N ALA A 19 3.05 29.45 37.62
CA ALA A 19 3.66 30.73 37.26
C ALA A 19 2.66 31.88 37.51
N SER A 20 3.13 33.01 38.07
CA SER A 20 2.38 34.22 38.38
C SER A 20 1.83 34.91 37.13
N PRO A 21 0.71 35.67 37.22
CA PRO A 21 0.00 36.29 36.11
C PRO A 21 0.81 37.31 35.26
N ASP A 22 1.92 37.83 35.79
CA ASP A 22 2.72 38.85 35.11
C ASP A 22 3.69 38.33 34.06
N THR A 23 3.88 36.99 33.97
CA THR A 23 4.74 36.38 32.96
C THR A 23 3.97 36.03 31.67
N LEU A 24 2.65 36.08 31.70
CA LEU A 24 1.80 35.75 30.54
C LEU A 24 1.71 36.88 29.48
N ASN A 25 1.96 38.13 29.89
CA ASN A 25 1.88 39.27 28.98
C ASN A 25 3.16 39.51 28.18
N GLN A 26 4.33 38.97 28.61
CA GLN A 26 5.58 39.11 27.84
C GLN A 26 5.80 38.06 26.78
N VAL A 27 5.04 36.96 26.82
CA VAL A 27 5.14 35.87 25.81
C VAL A 27 4.17 36.13 24.63
N ALA A 28 3.15 36.98 24.82
CA ALA A 28 2.15 37.27 23.78
C ALA A 28 2.66 38.21 22.68
N ASP A 29 3.68 39.06 22.96
CA ASP A 29 4.24 40.03 21.97
C ASP A 29 5.36 39.44 21.09
N GLY A 30 5.79 38.20 21.33
CA GLY A 30 6.82 37.50 20.55
C GLY A 30 6.30 36.54 19.49
N LEU A 31 4.97 36.29 19.42
CA LEU A 31 4.35 35.24 18.57
C LEU A 31 3.44 35.78 17.46
N SER A 32 3.52 37.09 17.17
CA SER A 32 2.78 37.68 16.04
C SER A 32 3.73 38.01 14.87
N SER A 33 4.34 36.97 14.30
CA SER A 33 4.64 37.00 12.88
C SER A 33 3.65 36.03 12.22
N PRO A 34 2.68 36.52 11.40
CA PRO A 34 1.92 35.62 10.57
C PRO A 34 2.94 34.92 9.68
N ALA A 35 3.05 33.61 9.77
CA ALA A 35 3.62 32.82 8.69
C ALA A 35 2.85 33.28 7.45
N GLU A 36 3.52 34.01 6.54
CA GLU A 36 2.99 34.34 5.23
C GLU A 36 2.49 33.01 4.64
N GLU A 37 1.17 32.85 4.56
CA GLU A 37 0.53 31.87 3.71
C GLU A 37 0.94 32.23 2.27
N GLN A 38 2.11 31.73 1.86
CA GLN A 38 2.48 31.80 0.46
C GLN A 38 1.40 31.05 -0.32
N PRO A 39 0.81 31.65 -1.35
CA PRO A 39 -0.24 31.01 -2.12
C PRO A 39 0.35 29.71 -2.69
N VAL A 40 -0.25 28.59 -2.26
CA VAL A 40 0.17 27.21 -2.65
C VAL A 40 -0.04 26.96 -4.15
N ALA A 41 -0.68 27.90 -4.85
CA ALA A 41 -0.90 27.87 -6.29
C ALA A 41 0.42 28.18 -7.02
N GLY A 42 1.08 27.12 -7.56
CA GLY A 42 2.30 27.23 -8.38
C GLY A 42 3.54 26.53 -7.80
N LEU A 43 3.45 25.86 -6.64
CA LEU A 43 4.56 25.08 -6.10
C LEU A 43 4.68 23.73 -6.85
N SER A 44 5.92 23.28 -7.09
CA SER A 44 6.17 21.95 -7.64
C SER A 44 5.80 20.86 -6.63
N GLY A 45 5.45 19.66 -7.11
CA GLY A 45 5.20 18.50 -6.24
C GLY A 45 6.35 18.22 -5.28
N GLU A 46 7.60 18.41 -5.72
CA GLU A 46 8.81 18.25 -4.91
C GLU A 46 8.90 19.28 -3.77
N THR A 47 8.60 20.54 -4.06
CA THR A 47 8.58 21.59 -3.03
C THR A 47 7.52 21.33 -1.97
N LEU A 48 6.33 20.88 -2.39
CA LEU A 48 5.26 20.50 -1.49
C LEU A 48 5.65 19.29 -0.62
N ALA A 49 6.35 18.32 -1.19
CA ALA A 49 6.88 17.16 -0.45
C ALA A 49 7.89 17.59 0.64
N GLN A 50 8.82 18.48 0.31
CA GLN A 50 9.79 19.00 1.27
C GLN A 50 9.12 19.79 2.41
N GLN A 51 8.09 20.58 2.10
CA GLN A 51 7.29 21.27 3.11
C GLN A 51 6.52 20.28 4.00
N ALA A 52 5.98 19.20 3.40
CA ALA A 52 5.32 18.13 4.13
C ALA A 52 6.28 17.40 5.09
N ASP A 53 7.50 17.09 4.64
CA ASP A 53 8.54 16.48 5.48
C ASP A 53 8.92 17.42 6.65
N SER A 54 8.99 18.73 6.40
CA SER A 54 9.23 19.73 7.45
C SER A 54 8.09 19.80 8.46
N ALA A 55 6.84 19.76 8.00
CA ALA A 55 5.65 19.71 8.86
C ALA A 55 5.61 18.41 9.69
N TYR A 56 5.95 17.28 9.07
CA TYR A 56 6.02 15.97 9.74
C TYR A 56 7.08 15.98 10.87
N THR A 57 8.25 16.52 10.61
CA THR A 57 9.34 16.63 11.61
C THR A 57 9.00 17.60 12.75
N ALA A 58 8.13 18.57 12.50
CA ALA A 58 7.56 19.47 13.50
C ALA A 58 6.35 18.89 14.24
N ASP A 59 6.08 17.59 14.11
CA ASP A 59 4.92 16.87 14.67
C ASP A 59 3.54 17.43 14.21
N ASN A 60 3.52 18.26 13.16
CA ASN A 60 2.27 18.75 12.57
C ASN A 60 1.77 17.79 11.47
N PHE A 61 1.25 16.64 11.90
CA PHE A 61 0.87 15.54 10.99
C PHE A 61 -0.33 15.88 10.11
N VAL A 62 -1.23 16.75 10.55
CA VAL A 62 -2.39 17.21 9.76
C VAL A 62 -1.94 18.11 8.61
N LEU A 63 -0.99 19.02 8.86
CA LEU A 63 -0.41 19.84 7.81
C LEU A 63 0.43 18.97 6.85
N ALA A 64 1.22 18.04 7.39
CA ALA A 64 1.99 17.10 6.57
C ALA A 64 1.09 16.28 5.63
N GLU A 65 -0.03 15.71 6.14
CA GLU A 65 -1.05 15.03 5.32
C GLU A 65 -1.52 15.91 4.17
N THR A 66 -1.97 17.15 4.50
CA THR A 66 -2.48 18.09 3.50
C THR A 66 -1.47 18.39 2.40
N LEU A 67 -0.20 18.58 2.77
CA LEU A 67 0.88 18.89 1.84
C LEU A 67 1.30 17.66 1.00
N TYR A 68 1.34 16.45 1.60
CA TYR A 68 1.60 15.23 0.83
C TYR A 68 0.48 14.95 -0.18
N LEU A 69 -0.80 15.14 0.19
CA LEU A 69 -1.90 14.99 -0.75
C LEU A 69 -1.80 15.96 -1.92
N LYS A 70 -1.47 17.23 -1.65
CA LYS A 70 -1.21 18.22 -2.71
C LYS A 70 0.02 17.85 -3.56
N ALA A 71 1.07 17.32 -2.95
CA ALA A 71 2.24 16.87 -3.68
C ALA A 71 1.91 15.71 -4.63
N LEU A 72 1.04 14.77 -4.22
CA LEU A 72 0.53 13.69 -5.07
C LEU A 72 -0.35 14.22 -6.21
N GLU A 73 -1.19 15.23 -5.94
CA GLU A 73 -2.05 15.85 -6.95
C GLU A 73 -1.24 16.54 -8.05
N VAL A 74 -0.19 17.27 -7.69
CA VAL A 74 0.64 18.04 -8.62
C VAL A 74 1.75 17.19 -9.26
N GLY A 75 2.39 16.34 -8.48
CA GLY A 75 3.56 15.56 -8.89
C GLY A 75 3.25 14.14 -9.36
N GLY A 76 2.00 13.67 -9.18
CA GLY A 76 1.60 12.31 -9.49
C GLY A 76 2.00 11.28 -8.42
N SER A 77 1.70 10.03 -8.71
CA SER A 77 1.95 8.89 -7.80
C SER A 77 3.45 8.69 -7.55
N SER A 78 3.82 8.56 -6.27
CA SER A 78 5.21 8.32 -5.84
C SER A 78 5.24 7.38 -4.63
N THR A 79 6.11 6.39 -4.67
CA THR A 79 6.34 5.45 -3.56
C THR A 79 6.66 6.19 -2.27
N THR A 80 7.57 7.16 -2.34
CA THR A 80 8.01 7.96 -1.17
C THR A 80 6.87 8.79 -0.61
N LEU A 81 6.07 9.44 -1.47
CA LEU A 81 4.94 10.25 -1.02
C LEU A 81 3.88 9.39 -0.33
N TYR A 82 3.51 8.24 -0.91
CA TYR A 82 2.57 7.33 -0.27
C TYR A 82 3.11 6.77 1.05
N TYR A 83 4.38 6.40 1.11
CA TYR A 83 5.01 5.94 2.35
C TYR A 83 4.95 7.00 3.45
N ASN A 84 5.36 8.24 3.15
CA ASN A 84 5.37 9.34 4.11
C ASN A 84 3.95 9.75 4.53
N LEU A 85 3.00 9.75 3.59
CA LEU A 85 1.58 9.98 3.89
C LEU A 85 1.02 8.88 4.80
N GLY A 86 1.38 7.62 4.57
CA GLY A 86 1.07 6.51 5.47
C GLY A 86 1.60 6.72 6.89
N ASN A 87 2.84 7.20 7.01
CA ASN A 87 3.42 7.57 8.30
C ASN A 87 2.64 8.71 8.99
N ALA A 88 2.24 9.74 8.23
CA ALA A 88 1.45 10.86 8.76
C ALA A 88 0.09 10.39 9.28
N TYR A 89 -0.62 9.52 8.55
CA TYR A 89 -1.88 8.92 9.01
C TYR A 89 -1.70 8.05 10.25
N TYR A 90 -0.65 7.21 10.27
CA TYR A 90 -0.34 6.41 11.44
C TYR A 90 -0.12 7.26 12.70
N ARG A 91 0.64 8.37 12.59
CA ARG A 91 0.88 9.30 13.70
C ARG A 91 -0.39 10.01 14.16
N GLN A 92 -1.39 10.15 13.31
CA GLN A 92 -2.72 10.67 13.64
C GLN A 92 -3.66 9.59 14.23
N GLY A 93 -3.24 8.31 14.26
CA GLY A 93 -4.06 7.20 14.73
C GLY A 93 -5.05 6.66 13.69
N ASN A 94 -4.99 7.11 12.43
CA ASN A 94 -5.84 6.66 11.33
C ASN A 94 -5.22 5.43 10.66
N LEU A 95 -5.50 4.25 11.21
CA LEU A 95 -4.85 3.00 10.80
C LEU A 95 -5.28 2.57 9.38
N GLY A 96 -6.56 2.73 9.05
CA GLY A 96 -7.09 2.35 7.74
C GLY A 96 -6.41 3.12 6.62
N LYS A 97 -6.34 4.46 6.73
CA LYS A 97 -5.66 5.29 5.73
C LYS A 97 -4.14 5.05 5.69
N ALA A 98 -3.51 4.75 6.83
CA ALA A 98 -2.11 4.36 6.86
C ALA A 98 -1.87 3.09 6.04
N ILE A 99 -2.70 2.06 6.22
CA ILE A 99 -2.65 0.80 5.46
C ILE A 99 -2.82 1.07 3.96
N VAL A 100 -3.84 1.85 3.56
CA VAL A 100 -4.06 2.21 2.14
C VAL A 100 -2.80 2.79 1.52
N ASN A 101 -2.14 3.72 2.20
CA ASN A 101 -0.99 4.41 1.64
C ASN A 101 0.28 3.55 1.64
N TYR A 102 0.51 2.69 2.63
CA TYR A 102 1.60 1.71 2.58
C TYR A 102 1.37 0.66 1.47
N GLU A 103 0.15 0.19 1.28
CA GLU A 103 -0.20 -0.72 0.17
C GLU A 103 0.03 -0.05 -1.19
N ARG A 104 -0.36 1.23 -1.36
CA ARG A 104 -0.08 2.00 -2.58
C ARG A 104 1.42 2.18 -2.82
N ALA A 105 2.19 2.43 -1.76
CA ALA A 105 3.65 2.49 -1.86
C ALA A 105 4.23 1.15 -2.34
N LEU A 106 3.78 0.02 -1.77
CA LEU A 106 4.21 -1.33 -2.16
C LEU A 106 3.69 -1.76 -3.54
N LYS A 107 2.56 -1.21 -3.98
CA LYS A 107 2.03 -1.42 -5.34
C LYS A 107 2.94 -0.80 -6.39
N LEU A 108 3.50 0.39 -6.11
CA LEU A 108 4.48 1.06 -6.96
C LEU A 108 5.88 0.47 -6.82
N ASP A 109 6.32 0.18 -5.60
CA ASP A 109 7.62 -0.42 -5.30
C ASP A 109 7.49 -1.62 -4.35
N PRO A 110 7.35 -2.83 -4.89
CA PRO A 110 7.24 -4.04 -4.07
C PRO A 110 8.49 -4.36 -3.24
N THR A 111 9.62 -3.73 -3.53
CA THR A 111 10.89 -3.97 -2.84
C THR A 111 11.12 -3.04 -1.65
N ASN A 112 10.23 -2.09 -1.41
CA ASN A 112 10.32 -1.13 -0.30
C ASN A 112 10.14 -1.85 1.04
N ALA A 113 11.27 -2.11 1.71
CA ALA A 113 11.30 -2.84 2.98
C ALA A 113 10.66 -2.04 4.13
N ASP A 114 10.81 -0.71 4.12
CA ASP A 114 10.28 0.16 5.19
C ASP A 114 8.75 0.22 5.12
N ALA A 115 8.18 0.38 3.92
CA ALA A 115 6.73 0.36 3.73
C ALA A 115 6.14 -1.01 4.13
N ARG A 116 6.83 -2.11 3.83
CA ARG A 116 6.41 -3.45 4.22
C ARG A 116 6.43 -3.65 5.73
N ALA A 117 7.52 -3.24 6.40
CA ALA A 117 7.64 -3.35 7.84
C ALA A 117 6.59 -2.50 8.57
N ASN A 118 6.33 -1.27 8.10
CA ASN A 118 5.31 -0.40 8.67
C ASN A 118 3.90 -0.94 8.43
N LEU A 119 3.61 -1.49 7.24
CA LEU A 119 2.34 -2.15 6.94
C LEU A 119 2.10 -3.34 7.88
N GLU A 120 3.10 -4.22 8.05
CA GLU A 120 3.01 -5.37 8.95
C GLU A 120 2.77 -4.92 10.40
N PHE A 121 3.49 -3.87 10.84
CA PHE A 121 3.32 -3.31 12.17
C PHE A 121 1.91 -2.75 12.38
N VAL A 122 1.35 -2.00 11.42
CA VAL A 122 -0.02 -1.47 11.53
C VAL A 122 -1.04 -2.59 11.46
N ASN A 123 -0.85 -3.58 10.58
CA ASN A 123 -1.71 -4.77 10.50
C ASN A 123 -1.74 -5.58 11.82
N SER A 124 -0.67 -5.54 12.61
CA SER A 124 -0.66 -6.18 13.93
C SER A 124 -1.56 -5.47 14.96
N LYS A 125 -1.99 -4.23 14.71
CA LYS A 125 -2.79 -3.39 15.60
C LYS A 125 -4.29 -3.34 15.24
N ILE A 126 -4.67 -3.74 14.04
CA ILE A 126 -6.08 -3.76 13.64
C ILE A 126 -6.83 -4.89 14.35
N THR A 127 -8.14 -4.71 14.50
CA THR A 127 -9.02 -5.65 15.21
C THR A 127 -9.21 -6.94 14.44
N ASP A 128 -9.50 -6.83 13.14
CA ASP A 128 -9.71 -7.99 12.28
C ASP A 128 -8.36 -8.47 11.76
N LYS A 129 -8.02 -9.71 12.02
CA LYS A 129 -6.85 -10.29 11.37
C LYS A 129 -7.12 -10.32 9.88
N GLN A 130 -6.13 -9.93 9.08
CA GLN A 130 -6.23 -10.10 7.63
C GLN A 130 -6.54 -11.57 7.35
N ILE A 131 -7.75 -11.81 6.87
CA ILE A 131 -8.19 -13.14 6.50
C ILE A 131 -7.78 -13.30 5.05
N ASP A 132 -6.80 -14.19 4.80
CA ASP A 132 -6.44 -14.59 3.45
C ASP A 132 -7.70 -15.17 2.78
N SER A 133 -8.31 -14.38 1.92
CA SER A 133 -9.49 -14.80 1.14
C SER A 133 -9.13 -15.76 0.00
N GLY A 134 -7.82 -15.89 -0.28
CA GLY A 134 -7.29 -16.67 -1.40
C GLY A 134 -6.93 -18.12 -1.05
N SER A 135 -6.88 -18.96 -2.07
CA SER A 135 -6.23 -20.26 -2.00
C SER A 135 -4.74 -20.10 -1.70
N TYR A 136 -4.11 -21.11 -1.09
CA TYR A 136 -2.65 -21.15 -0.92
C TYR A 136 -1.90 -20.82 -2.25
N MET A 137 -2.43 -21.29 -3.38
CA MET A 137 -1.85 -20.99 -4.70
C MET A 137 -1.96 -19.52 -5.07
N ASP A 138 -3.05 -18.84 -4.66
CA ASP A 138 -3.20 -17.39 -4.89
C ASP A 138 -2.19 -16.60 -4.06
N SER A 139 -1.98 -16.97 -2.81
CA SER A 139 -0.96 -16.35 -1.94
C SER A 139 0.46 -16.54 -2.50
N VAL A 140 0.79 -17.74 -3.00
CA VAL A 140 2.08 -18.02 -3.66
C VAL A 140 2.22 -17.20 -4.94
N TRP A 141 1.15 -17.11 -5.73
CA TRP A 141 1.14 -16.32 -6.96
C TRP A 141 1.35 -14.84 -6.68
N GLU A 142 0.56 -14.25 -5.78
CA GLU A 142 0.70 -12.83 -5.40
C GLU A 142 2.07 -12.52 -4.78
N GLY A 143 2.58 -13.41 -3.93
CA GLY A 143 3.91 -13.32 -3.36
C GLY A 143 5.00 -13.33 -4.44
N THR A 144 4.87 -14.20 -5.45
CA THR A 144 5.82 -14.28 -6.56
C THR A 144 5.76 -13.04 -7.44
N VAL A 145 4.57 -12.62 -7.86
CA VAL A 145 4.37 -11.42 -8.68
C VAL A 145 4.85 -10.16 -7.96
N GLY A 146 4.62 -10.07 -6.65
CA GLY A 146 5.03 -8.95 -5.80
C GLY A 146 6.48 -8.99 -5.31
N MET A 147 7.30 -9.95 -5.74
CA MET A 147 8.69 -10.06 -5.29
C MET A 147 9.60 -8.99 -5.89
N PHE A 148 9.37 -8.65 -7.17
CA PHE A 148 10.14 -7.65 -7.91
C PHE A 148 9.23 -6.78 -8.77
N HIS A 149 9.77 -5.65 -9.23
CA HIS A 149 9.12 -4.82 -10.25
C HIS A 149 8.92 -5.58 -11.57
N ALA A 150 7.93 -5.17 -12.36
CA ALA A 150 7.66 -5.74 -13.68
C ALA A 150 8.88 -5.71 -14.60
N ASP A 151 9.65 -4.60 -14.56
CA ASP A 151 10.87 -4.43 -15.36
C ASP A 151 11.96 -5.45 -15.00
N THR A 152 12.11 -5.78 -13.71
CA THR A 152 13.05 -6.81 -13.25
C THR A 152 12.67 -8.18 -13.81
N TRP A 153 11.39 -8.53 -13.78
CA TRP A 153 10.88 -9.77 -14.38
C TRP A 153 11.09 -9.78 -15.89
N ALA A 154 10.91 -8.63 -16.57
CA ALA A 154 11.18 -8.52 -18.01
C ALA A 154 12.67 -8.73 -18.34
N VAL A 155 13.57 -8.17 -17.54
CA VAL A 155 15.03 -8.40 -17.68
C VAL A 155 15.38 -9.87 -17.47
N ILE A 156 14.82 -10.52 -16.43
CA ILE A 156 15.02 -11.96 -16.17
C ILE A 156 14.55 -12.78 -17.38
N ALA A 157 13.37 -12.48 -17.93
CA ALA A 157 12.85 -13.15 -19.11
C ALA A 157 13.77 -12.99 -20.33
N LEU A 158 14.30 -11.79 -20.56
CA LEU A 158 15.23 -11.50 -21.66
C LEU A 158 16.54 -12.26 -21.53
N VAL A 159 17.11 -12.34 -20.32
CA VAL A 159 18.33 -13.11 -20.05
C VAL A 159 18.09 -14.61 -20.28
N LEU A 160 16.98 -15.15 -19.76
CA LEU A 160 16.61 -16.56 -19.97
C LEU A 160 16.38 -16.84 -21.46
N PHE A 161 15.77 -15.93 -22.20
CA PHE A 161 15.59 -16.07 -23.65
C PHE A 161 16.92 -16.10 -24.39
N ALA A 162 17.89 -15.25 -24.01
CA ALA A 162 19.23 -15.27 -24.60
C ALA A 162 19.96 -16.62 -24.33
N ILE A 163 19.81 -17.17 -23.11
CA ILE A 163 20.35 -18.48 -22.77
C ILE A 163 19.69 -19.59 -23.61
N PHE A 164 18.36 -19.51 -23.80
CA PHE A 164 17.61 -20.42 -24.67
C PHE A 164 18.14 -20.39 -26.13
N LEU A 165 18.36 -19.19 -26.69
CA LEU A 165 18.95 -19.05 -28.04
C LEU A 165 20.37 -19.65 -28.13
N GLY A 166 21.18 -19.49 -27.08
CA GLY A 166 22.49 -20.14 -26.96
C GLY A 166 22.39 -21.67 -26.92
N ALA A 167 21.44 -22.22 -26.18
CA ALA A 167 21.19 -23.67 -26.16
C ALA A 167 20.70 -24.17 -27.52
N LEU A 168 19.82 -23.41 -28.19
CA LEU A 168 19.36 -23.74 -29.55
C LEU A 168 20.49 -23.74 -30.54
N ALA A 169 21.37 -22.73 -30.48
CA ALA A 169 22.58 -22.68 -31.36
C ALA A 169 23.51 -23.87 -31.06
N ALA A 170 23.76 -24.20 -29.79
CA ALA A 170 24.56 -25.37 -29.43
C ALA A 170 23.95 -26.69 -29.92
N TYR A 171 22.62 -26.81 -29.90
CA TYR A 171 21.90 -27.96 -30.43
C TYR A 171 22.09 -28.09 -31.96
N ILE A 172 22.04 -26.97 -32.69
CA ILE A 172 22.14 -26.96 -34.17
C ILE A 172 23.59 -27.20 -34.61
N PHE A 173 24.56 -26.49 -34.04
CA PHE A 173 25.95 -26.46 -34.55
C PHE A 173 26.86 -27.53 -33.95
N SER A 174 26.50 -28.14 -32.81
CA SER A 174 27.34 -29.21 -32.20
C SER A 174 27.22 -30.51 -32.98
N SER A 175 28.33 -31.23 -33.17
CA SER A 175 28.35 -32.62 -33.69
C SER A 175 28.28 -33.66 -32.57
N ALA A 176 28.55 -33.28 -31.30
CA ALA A 176 28.57 -34.19 -30.18
C ALA A 176 27.14 -34.52 -29.69
N VAL A 177 26.79 -35.81 -29.67
CA VAL A 177 25.48 -36.29 -29.24
C VAL A 177 25.14 -35.88 -27.80
N ALA A 178 26.14 -35.90 -26.87
CA ALA A 178 25.93 -35.48 -25.48
C ALA A 178 25.53 -34.02 -25.38
N VAL A 179 26.19 -33.13 -26.15
CA VAL A 179 25.86 -31.71 -26.19
C VAL A 179 24.45 -31.49 -26.77
N LYS A 180 24.08 -32.17 -27.84
CA LYS A 180 22.71 -32.09 -28.39
C LYS A 180 21.66 -32.49 -27.39
N LYS A 181 21.83 -33.61 -26.68
CA LYS A 181 20.87 -34.05 -25.65
C LYS A 181 20.78 -33.02 -24.51
N ALA A 182 21.91 -32.55 -23.98
CA ALA A 182 21.95 -31.56 -22.91
C ALA A 182 21.29 -30.23 -23.33
N SER A 183 21.58 -29.73 -24.53
CA SER A 183 21.02 -28.50 -25.09
C SER A 183 19.52 -28.62 -25.36
N PHE A 184 19.03 -29.78 -25.79
CA PHE A 184 17.61 -30.01 -26.02
C PHE A 184 16.81 -29.97 -24.70
N PHE A 185 17.19 -30.80 -23.71
CA PHE A 185 16.48 -30.85 -22.43
C PHE A 185 16.69 -29.56 -21.60
N GLY A 186 17.94 -29.05 -21.54
CA GLY A 186 18.24 -27.80 -20.87
C GLY A 186 17.54 -26.61 -21.54
N GLY A 187 17.58 -26.55 -22.86
CA GLY A 187 16.88 -25.51 -23.62
C GLY A 187 15.35 -25.52 -23.41
N LEU A 188 14.75 -26.73 -23.35
CA LEU A 188 13.31 -26.86 -23.06
C LEU A 188 12.95 -26.30 -21.69
N ILE A 189 13.75 -26.62 -20.65
CA ILE A 189 13.55 -26.10 -19.29
C ILE A 189 13.68 -24.57 -19.29
N VAL A 190 14.73 -24.03 -19.88
CA VAL A 190 14.95 -22.57 -19.96
C VAL A 190 13.83 -21.88 -20.74
N PHE A 191 13.31 -22.51 -21.80
CA PHE A 191 12.16 -21.98 -22.53
C PHE A 191 10.91 -21.87 -21.64
N ILE A 192 10.59 -22.92 -20.88
CA ILE A 192 9.46 -22.91 -19.93
C ILE A 192 9.66 -21.80 -18.90
N LEU A 193 10.85 -21.66 -18.32
CA LEU A 193 11.16 -20.59 -17.35
C LEU A 193 11.03 -19.20 -17.98
N THR A 194 11.42 -19.05 -19.25
CA THR A 194 11.24 -17.78 -19.97
C THR A 194 9.75 -17.44 -20.10
N VAL A 195 8.92 -18.40 -20.50
CA VAL A 195 7.47 -18.18 -20.62
C VAL A 195 6.87 -17.81 -19.25
N CYS A 196 7.25 -18.52 -18.19
CA CYS A 196 6.80 -18.18 -16.83
C CYS A 196 7.21 -16.76 -16.44
N ALA A 197 8.46 -16.36 -16.68
CA ALA A 197 8.95 -15.01 -16.36
C ALA A 197 8.20 -13.92 -17.14
N VAL A 198 7.87 -14.16 -18.41
CA VAL A 198 7.04 -13.23 -19.22
C VAL A 198 5.64 -13.09 -18.63
N ILE A 199 5.00 -14.20 -18.25
CA ILE A 199 3.66 -14.18 -17.63
C ILE A 199 3.68 -13.40 -16.31
N ILE A 200 4.69 -13.64 -15.47
CA ILE A 200 4.85 -12.95 -14.18
C ILE A 200 5.11 -11.45 -14.42
N SER A 201 5.96 -11.07 -15.38
CA SER A 201 6.22 -9.68 -15.74
C SER A 201 4.93 -8.95 -16.15
N PHE A 202 4.10 -9.58 -16.97
CA PHE A 202 2.82 -9.02 -17.38
C PHE A 202 1.84 -8.89 -16.23
N ALA A 203 1.78 -9.91 -15.35
CA ALA A 203 0.94 -9.87 -14.15
C ALA A 203 1.39 -8.75 -13.19
N ALA A 204 2.71 -8.58 -13.00
CA ALA A 204 3.28 -7.52 -12.17
C ALA A 204 2.97 -6.11 -12.73
N ALA A 205 3.03 -5.94 -14.07
CA ALA A 205 2.65 -4.67 -14.71
C ALA A 205 1.16 -4.36 -14.54
N ASN A 206 0.29 -5.37 -14.67
CA ASN A 206 -1.16 -5.19 -14.48
C ASN A 206 -1.54 -4.91 -13.02
N ARG A 207 -0.76 -5.40 -12.05
CA ARG A 207 -1.02 -5.16 -10.63
C ARG A 207 -1.07 -3.67 -10.28
N VAL A 208 -0.20 -2.86 -10.87
CA VAL A 208 -0.13 -1.41 -10.61
C VAL A 208 -1.44 -0.70 -11.00
N ASN A 209 -2.14 -1.18 -12.01
CA ASN A 209 -3.38 -0.57 -12.52
C ASN A 209 -4.67 -1.26 -12.00
N SER A 210 -4.53 -2.22 -11.10
CA SER A 210 -5.66 -3.04 -10.64
C SER A 210 -6.27 -2.42 -9.38
N ASP A 211 -7.56 -2.09 -9.38
CA ASP A 211 -8.34 -1.63 -8.22
C ASP A 211 -9.11 -2.79 -7.57
N LYS A 212 -8.44 -3.93 -7.43
CA LYS A 212 -9.04 -5.17 -6.98
C LYS A 212 -9.32 -5.20 -5.48
N TYR A 213 -8.55 -4.45 -4.69
CA TYR A 213 -8.62 -4.45 -3.24
C TYR A 213 -9.04 -3.10 -2.70
N ALA A 214 -9.68 -3.12 -1.53
CA ALA A 214 -10.02 -1.93 -0.76
C ALA A 214 -9.82 -2.17 0.74
N ILE A 215 -9.69 -1.08 1.49
CA ILE A 215 -9.55 -1.07 2.95
C ILE A 215 -10.78 -0.43 3.57
N ILE A 216 -11.33 -1.03 4.61
CA ILE A 216 -12.38 -0.46 5.46
C ILE A 216 -11.80 0.73 6.23
N LEU A 217 -12.43 1.90 6.10
CA LEU A 217 -11.96 3.13 6.76
C LEU A 217 -12.65 3.44 8.09
N PRO A 218 -13.98 3.25 8.25
CA PRO A 218 -14.64 3.56 9.52
C PRO A 218 -14.19 2.59 10.62
N PRO A 219 -14.28 3.00 11.90
CA PRO A 219 -13.96 2.16 13.05
C PRO A 219 -14.72 0.83 13.07
N SER A 220 -15.94 0.82 12.51
CA SER A 220 -16.72 -0.38 12.24
C SER A 220 -17.66 -0.14 11.05
N SER A 221 -17.78 -1.14 10.19
CA SER A 221 -18.67 -1.14 9.01
C SER A 221 -19.53 -2.39 9.05
N GLN A 222 -20.86 -2.22 9.03
CA GLN A 222 -21.81 -3.33 8.94
C GLN A 222 -22.07 -3.65 7.48
N LEU A 223 -21.55 -4.76 7.01
CA LEU A 223 -21.78 -5.24 5.66
C LEU A 223 -23.19 -5.84 5.54
N SER A 224 -23.76 -5.73 4.35
CA SER A 224 -25.10 -6.22 4.03
C SER A 224 -25.06 -7.44 3.09
N THR A 225 -26.11 -8.25 3.12
CA THR A 225 -26.32 -9.37 2.16
C THR A 225 -26.79 -8.89 0.79
N SER A 226 -27.17 -7.61 0.64
CA SER A 226 -27.65 -7.00 -0.59
C SER A 226 -27.09 -5.57 -0.74
N PRO A 227 -27.05 -4.98 -1.97
CA PRO A 227 -26.48 -3.67 -2.21
C PRO A 227 -27.36 -2.53 -1.69
N ARG A 228 -27.72 -2.59 -0.42
CA ARG A 228 -28.52 -1.59 0.32
C ARG A 228 -28.23 -1.66 1.80
N GLU A 229 -28.60 -0.61 2.55
CA GLU A 229 -28.53 -0.67 4.01
C GLU A 229 -29.40 -1.80 4.58
N ALA A 230 -28.82 -2.58 5.49
CA ALA A 230 -29.53 -3.65 6.17
C ALA A 230 -30.65 -3.08 7.06
N ARG A 231 -31.90 -3.41 6.76
CA ARG A 231 -33.09 -2.97 7.52
C ARG A 231 -33.49 -3.93 8.62
N SER A 232 -32.95 -5.15 8.58
CA SER A 232 -33.22 -6.21 9.55
C SER A 232 -31.94 -6.97 9.86
N GLN A 233 -31.91 -7.65 11.00
CA GLN A 233 -30.77 -8.48 11.39
C GLN A 233 -30.46 -9.60 10.41
N SER A 234 -31.46 -10.09 9.68
CA SER A 234 -31.27 -11.12 8.64
C SER A 234 -30.61 -10.59 7.36
N GLU A 235 -30.57 -9.26 7.16
CA GLU A 235 -29.91 -8.62 6.03
C GLU A 235 -28.46 -8.19 6.39
N GLN A 236 -28.08 -8.27 7.66
CA GLN A 236 -26.72 -8.03 8.10
C GLN A 236 -25.84 -9.24 7.78
N ALA A 237 -24.68 -9.02 7.15
CA ALA A 237 -23.73 -10.07 6.82
C ALA A 237 -22.61 -10.12 7.89
N PHE A 238 -21.66 -9.21 7.79
CA PHE A 238 -20.47 -9.17 8.66
C PHE A 238 -20.30 -7.78 9.26
N LEU A 239 -19.71 -7.72 10.46
CA LEU A 239 -19.17 -6.49 11.01
C LEU A 239 -17.65 -6.51 10.80
N LEU A 240 -17.14 -5.58 10.02
CA LEU A 240 -15.71 -5.40 9.81
C LEU A 240 -15.24 -4.10 10.44
N HIS A 241 -13.96 -4.06 10.82
CA HIS A 241 -13.36 -2.92 11.47
C HIS A 241 -12.34 -2.20 10.57
N GLU A 242 -11.93 -1.01 10.99
CA GLU A 242 -10.92 -0.19 10.33
C GLU A 242 -9.66 -1.00 9.99
N GLY A 243 -9.17 -0.84 8.79
CA GLY A 243 -7.95 -1.49 8.32
C GLY A 243 -8.15 -2.86 7.67
N THR A 244 -9.36 -3.43 7.73
CA THR A 244 -9.64 -4.73 7.10
C THR A 244 -9.56 -4.61 5.58
N LYS A 245 -8.72 -5.45 4.97
CA LYS A 245 -8.57 -5.55 3.51
C LYS A 245 -9.61 -6.49 2.94
N VAL A 246 -10.32 -6.05 1.91
CA VAL A 246 -11.35 -6.81 1.19
C VAL A 246 -11.07 -6.82 -0.30
N GLU A 247 -11.46 -7.87 -0.99
CA GLU A 247 -11.37 -7.98 -2.44
C GLU A 247 -12.69 -7.56 -3.08
N ILE A 248 -12.64 -6.59 -4.01
CA ILE A 248 -13.81 -6.12 -4.76
C ILE A 248 -14.07 -7.07 -5.92
N ILE A 249 -15.29 -7.63 -5.97
CA ILE A 249 -15.73 -8.55 -7.03
C ILE A 249 -16.59 -7.80 -8.05
N ASP A 250 -17.54 -6.97 -7.56
CA ASP A 250 -18.50 -6.26 -8.40
C ASP A 250 -18.83 -4.89 -7.79
N SER A 251 -19.48 -4.05 -8.58
CA SER A 251 -19.93 -2.72 -8.15
C SER A 251 -21.29 -2.38 -8.74
N ILE A 252 -22.19 -1.89 -7.91
CA ILE A 252 -23.55 -1.49 -8.30
C ILE A 252 -23.83 -0.08 -7.80
N ALA A 253 -24.33 0.79 -8.68
CA ALA A 253 -24.90 2.08 -8.31
C ALA A 253 -26.37 1.90 -7.95
N ASN A 254 -26.72 2.10 -6.67
CA ASN A 254 -28.10 2.02 -6.21
C ASN A 254 -28.72 3.41 -6.16
N PRO A 255 -29.81 3.69 -6.93
CA PRO A 255 -30.45 5.00 -6.91
C PRO A 255 -30.92 5.38 -5.49
N GLY A 256 -30.40 6.48 -4.97
CA GLY A 256 -30.72 7.00 -3.63
C GLY A 256 -29.80 6.54 -2.50
N GLU A 257 -29.04 5.48 -2.65
CA GLU A 257 -28.11 4.97 -1.64
C GLU A 257 -26.61 5.04 -2.05
N GLY A 258 -26.34 5.42 -3.31
CA GLY A 258 -24.98 5.59 -3.81
C GLY A 258 -24.37 4.30 -4.41
N MET A 259 -23.05 4.27 -4.49
CA MET A 259 -22.29 3.14 -5.01
C MET A 259 -22.05 2.09 -3.91
N TRP A 260 -22.24 0.83 -4.25
CA TRP A 260 -21.98 -0.33 -3.41
C TRP A 260 -20.98 -1.27 -4.09
N TYR A 261 -20.09 -1.87 -3.30
CA TYR A 261 -19.16 -2.88 -3.76
C TYR A 261 -19.55 -4.24 -3.19
N GLU A 262 -19.64 -5.27 -4.06
CA GLU A 262 -19.62 -6.66 -3.62
C GLU A 262 -18.18 -7.02 -3.28
N VAL A 263 -17.95 -7.45 -2.05
CA VAL A 263 -16.63 -7.78 -1.56
C VAL A 263 -16.56 -9.23 -1.09
N LEU A 264 -15.41 -9.84 -1.30
CA LEU A 264 -15.05 -11.12 -0.74
C LEU A 264 -14.40 -10.89 0.63
N VAL A 265 -15.04 -11.50 1.65
CA VAL A 265 -14.54 -11.48 3.02
C VAL A 265 -14.12 -12.89 3.35
N GLY A 266 -12.91 -13.14 3.76
CA GLY A 266 -12.37 -14.43 4.19
C GLY A 266 -13.08 -15.69 3.65
N HIS A 267 -12.45 -16.80 3.58
CA HIS A 267 -13.03 -18.12 3.21
C HIS A 267 -14.06 -18.16 2.06
N GLY A 268 -14.13 -17.09 1.22
CA GLY A 268 -15.03 -17.05 0.06
C GLY A 268 -16.44 -16.52 0.34
N GLU A 269 -16.69 -15.93 1.49
CA GLU A 269 -17.99 -15.33 1.82
C GLU A 269 -18.12 -13.94 1.17
N ARG A 270 -19.32 -13.64 0.64
CA ARG A 270 -19.60 -12.41 -0.09
C ARG A 270 -20.54 -11.52 0.71
N ALA A 271 -20.27 -10.22 0.64
CA ALA A 271 -21.14 -9.22 1.23
C ALA A 271 -21.01 -7.89 0.48
N TRP A 272 -21.93 -6.97 0.78
CA TRP A 272 -21.98 -5.62 0.18
C TRP A 272 -21.56 -4.57 1.18
N VAL A 273 -20.71 -3.65 0.75
CA VAL A 273 -20.24 -2.48 1.52
C VAL A 273 -20.47 -1.21 0.71
N LYS A 274 -20.75 -0.11 1.40
CA LYS A 274 -20.82 1.20 0.74
C LYS A 274 -19.45 1.63 0.24
N ALA A 275 -19.41 2.20 -0.96
CA ALA A 275 -18.17 2.75 -1.52
C ALA A 275 -17.58 3.88 -0.67
N SER A 276 -18.41 4.61 0.10
CA SER A 276 -17.96 5.67 1.01
C SER A 276 -17.26 5.16 2.26
N GLU A 277 -17.38 3.88 2.58
CA GLU A 277 -16.77 3.24 3.77
C GLU A 277 -15.44 2.55 3.46
N VAL A 278 -15.08 2.50 2.19
CA VAL A 278 -13.84 1.85 1.75
C VAL A 278 -13.01 2.76 0.86
N GLU A 279 -11.71 2.54 0.87
CA GLU A 279 -10.79 3.20 -0.06
C GLU A 279 -10.03 2.15 -0.87
N LYS A 280 -10.05 2.30 -2.21
CA LYS A 280 -9.33 1.39 -3.14
C LYS A 280 -7.83 1.58 -3.06
N ILE A 281 -7.12 0.46 -3.27
CA ILE A 281 -5.68 0.41 -3.30
C ILE A 281 -5.17 0.36 -4.74
#